data_ca9bcadfff287a56eda04f49610864d3
#
_entry.id   ca9bcadfff287a56eda04f49610864d3
#
_cell.length_a   1.000
_cell.length_b   1.000
_cell.length_c   1.000
_cell.angle_alpha   90.00
_cell.angle_beta   90.00
_cell.angle_gamma   90.00
#
_symmetry.space_group_name_H-M   'P 1'
#
loop_
_entity.id
_entity.type
_entity.pdbx_description
1 polymer ?
#
loop_
_entity_poly.entity_id
_entity_poly.type
_entity_poly.pdbx_seq_one_letter_code
_entity_poly.pdbx_strand_id
1 'polypeptide(L)'
;ESMLHMRNGRSSKAHIYRLPYAVEVYKNGLVSKIIVSGGRNIGNANMVEADYLKEKAIEFGIKKKDILVENKAMTTWENMKLSRELMIKNNLLGECTNIAIVTSSFHMRRSIMIAERVFRDDGVNIVSLPGEDNSTRRTTWFTNEKGRVRAIGEVEKIIDYVKKGKIDDFEII
;
A
#
# COMPACT_ATOMS: atom_id res chain seq x y z
N GLU A 1 -14.01 6.75 7.70
CA GLU A 1 -13.49 6.91 6.33
C GLU A 1 -12.52 5.80 5.98
N SER A 2 -12.58 5.32 4.76
CA SER A 2 -11.71 4.23 4.30
C SER A 2 -10.66 4.76 3.34
N MET A 3 -9.41 4.34 3.50
CA MET A 3 -8.25 4.84 2.77
C MET A 3 -7.46 3.73 2.08
N LEU A 4 -6.87 4.06 0.97
CA LEU A 4 -6.12 3.16 0.11
C LEU A 4 -4.64 3.53 0.09
N HIS A 5 -3.78 2.55 0.32
CA HIS A 5 -2.34 2.69 0.21
C HIS A 5 -1.73 1.79 -0.87
N MET A 6 -0.93 2.35 -1.74
CA MET A 6 -0.32 1.65 -2.88
C MET A 6 1.21 1.82 -2.93
N ARG A 7 1.92 0.73 -3.09
CA ARG A 7 3.37 0.68 -3.39
C ARG A 7 3.68 -0.54 -4.29
N ASN A 8 4.61 -0.58 -5.15
CA ASN A 8 5.97 -0.23 -5.44
C ASN A 8 6.52 -0.75 -6.77
N GLY A 9 7.60 -0.15 -7.13
CA GLY A 9 8.88 -0.59 -7.66
C GLY A 9 8.88 -1.30 -9.01
N ARG A 10 9.39 -0.63 -9.98
CA ARG A 10 9.57 -0.91 -11.39
C ARG A 10 8.28 -0.76 -12.20
N SER A 11 8.08 0.48 -12.63
CA SER A 11 7.24 0.91 -13.75
C SER A 11 5.89 0.18 -13.95
N SER A 12 4.86 0.93 -14.09
CA SER A 12 3.63 0.57 -14.79
C SER A 12 2.71 -0.52 -14.20
N LYS A 13 3.19 -1.50 -13.42
CA LYS A 13 2.34 -2.63 -12.97
C LYS A 13 1.44 -2.31 -11.78
N ALA A 14 1.77 -1.31 -10.96
CA ALA A 14 0.88 -0.89 -9.88
C ALA A 14 -0.45 -0.34 -10.43
N HIS A 15 -0.41 0.43 -11.51
CA HIS A 15 -1.63 0.92 -12.16
C HIS A 15 -2.41 -0.18 -12.90
N ILE A 16 -1.77 -1.29 -13.29
CA ILE A 16 -2.45 -2.39 -13.97
C ILE A 16 -3.19 -3.31 -13.01
N TYR A 17 -2.62 -3.62 -11.84
CA TYR A 17 -3.15 -4.67 -10.95
C TYR A 17 -3.75 -4.14 -9.63
N ARG A 18 -3.32 -2.97 -9.16
CA ARG A 18 -3.73 -2.43 -7.87
C ARG A 18 -4.71 -1.28 -8.03
N LEU A 19 -4.39 -0.33 -8.90
CA LEU A 19 -5.21 0.86 -9.10
C LEU A 19 -6.63 0.54 -9.60
N PRO A 20 -6.85 -0.38 -10.58
CA PRO A 20 -8.21 -0.74 -10.98
C PRO A 20 -9.06 -1.26 -9.81
N TYR A 21 -8.47 -2.08 -8.93
CA TYR A 21 -9.17 -2.58 -7.75
C TYR A 21 -9.51 -1.46 -6.75
N ALA A 22 -8.56 -0.55 -6.53
CA ALA A 22 -8.78 0.63 -5.74
C ALA A 22 -9.91 1.52 -6.28
N VAL A 23 -9.93 1.69 -7.60
CA VAL A 23 -10.99 2.44 -8.31
C VAL A 23 -12.35 1.79 -8.14
N GLU A 24 -12.42 0.47 -8.21
CA GLU A 24 -13.65 -0.29 -7.98
C GLU A 24 -14.19 -0.07 -6.57
N VAL A 25 -13.35 -0.21 -5.56
CA VAL A 25 -13.71 0.03 -4.15
C VAL A 25 -14.21 1.47 -3.93
N TYR A 26 -13.57 2.47 -4.57
CA TYR A 26 -14.02 3.86 -4.52
C TYR A 26 -15.35 4.06 -5.24
N LYS A 27 -15.53 3.53 -6.45
CA LYS A 27 -16.76 3.68 -7.23
C LYS A 27 -17.97 3.03 -6.57
N ASN A 28 -17.73 1.94 -5.83
CA ASN A 28 -18.77 1.28 -5.03
C ASN A 28 -19.10 2.03 -3.71
N GLY A 29 -18.47 3.19 -3.45
CA GLY A 29 -18.73 4.00 -2.27
C GLY A 29 -18.19 3.41 -0.96
N LEU A 30 -17.33 2.37 -1.03
CA LEU A 30 -16.74 1.73 0.15
C LEU A 30 -15.63 2.57 0.77
N VAL A 31 -15.04 3.49 0.01
CA VAL A 31 -14.03 4.45 0.47
C VAL A 31 -14.37 5.85 -0.07
N SER A 32 -14.14 6.88 0.73
CA SER A 32 -14.41 8.28 0.36
C SER A 32 -13.16 9.00 -0.15
N LYS A 33 -11.97 8.53 0.24
CA LYS A 33 -10.66 9.10 -0.11
C LYS A 33 -9.69 8.02 -0.52
N ILE A 34 -8.73 8.42 -1.37
CA ILE A 34 -7.60 7.58 -1.78
C ILE A 34 -6.31 8.32 -1.47
N ILE A 35 -5.36 7.63 -0.84
CA ILE A 35 -3.97 8.08 -0.79
C ILE A 35 -3.15 7.26 -1.77
N VAL A 36 -2.48 7.93 -2.69
CA VAL A 36 -1.42 7.37 -3.51
C VAL A 36 -0.09 7.74 -2.86
N SER A 37 0.75 6.74 -2.58
CA SER A 37 2.02 6.94 -1.86
C SER A 37 3.17 6.27 -2.58
N GLY A 38 4.27 7.00 -2.70
CA GLY A 38 5.53 6.57 -3.28
C GLY A 38 6.33 7.70 -3.88
N GLY A 39 7.59 7.81 -3.49
CA GLY A 39 8.52 8.82 -3.96
C GLY A 39 9.13 8.49 -5.33
N ARG A 40 10.35 8.99 -5.57
CA ARG A 40 11.07 8.77 -6.83
C ARG A 40 11.42 7.30 -7.03
N ASN A 41 11.17 6.81 -8.22
CA ASN A 41 11.53 5.45 -8.59
C ASN A 41 13.03 5.36 -8.87
N ILE A 42 13.73 4.42 -8.22
CA ILE A 42 15.18 4.19 -8.42
C ILE A 42 15.49 3.79 -9.88
N GLY A 43 14.53 3.21 -10.59
CA GLY A 43 14.68 2.79 -12.00
C GLY A 43 14.32 3.86 -13.04
N ASN A 44 13.67 4.97 -12.62
CA ASN A 44 13.37 6.13 -13.47
C ASN A 44 13.34 7.40 -12.61
N ALA A 45 14.49 8.06 -12.52
CA ALA A 45 14.68 9.26 -11.68
C ALA A 45 13.75 10.43 -12.04
N ASN A 46 13.16 10.43 -13.22
CA ASN A 46 12.25 11.47 -13.70
C ASN A 46 10.78 11.21 -13.34
N MET A 47 10.45 10.08 -12.74
CA MET A 47 9.08 9.72 -12.41
C MET A 47 8.90 9.57 -10.90
N VAL A 48 7.97 10.32 -10.33
CA VAL A 48 7.46 10.14 -8.97
C VAL A 48 6.25 9.21 -9.01
N GLU A 49 6.32 8.08 -8.31
CA GLU A 49 5.30 7.04 -8.40
C GLU A 49 3.91 7.55 -8.02
N ALA A 50 3.80 8.29 -6.92
CA ALA A 50 2.53 8.81 -6.45
C ALA A 50 1.89 9.82 -7.42
N ASP A 51 2.69 10.67 -8.06
CA ASP A 51 2.16 11.64 -9.03
C ASP A 51 1.62 10.93 -10.27
N TYR A 52 2.32 9.91 -10.76
CA TYR A 52 1.85 9.06 -11.85
C TYR A 52 0.56 8.31 -11.50
N LEU A 53 0.50 7.72 -10.30
CA LEU A 53 -0.69 7.01 -9.83
C LEU A 53 -1.90 7.94 -9.68
N LYS A 54 -1.68 9.20 -9.26
CA LYS A 54 -2.74 10.21 -9.21
C LYS A 54 -3.33 10.50 -10.58
N GLU A 55 -2.48 10.69 -11.60
CA GLU A 55 -2.94 10.94 -12.98
C GLU A 55 -3.78 9.77 -13.46
N LYS A 56 -3.30 8.53 -13.28
CA LYS A 56 -4.04 7.32 -13.65
C LYS A 56 -5.33 7.14 -12.86
N ALA A 57 -5.35 7.49 -11.58
CA ALA A 57 -6.56 7.45 -10.76
C ALA A 57 -7.65 8.40 -11.30
N ILE A 58 -7.25 9.60 -11.73
CA ILE A 58 -8.16 10.57 -12.35
C ILE A 58 -8.67 10.04 -13.70
N GLU A 59 -7.79 9.49 -14.55
CA GLU A 59 -8.18 8.85 -15.82
C GLU A 59 -9.19 7.72 -15.61
N PHE A 60 -9.08 6.97 -14.53
CA PHE A 60 -10.03 5.91 -14.15
C PHE A 60 -11.29 6.41 -13.46
N GLY A 61 -11.47 7.73 -13.30
CA GLY A 61 -12.70 8.37 -12.86
C GLY A 61 -12.78 8.67 -11.36
N ILE A 62 -11.64 8.65 -10.64
CA ILE A 62 -11.60 9.14 -9.27
C ILE A 62 -11.57 10.67 -9.28
N LYS A 63 -12.40 11.29 -8.45
CA LYS A 63 -12.45 12.76 -8.35
C LYS A 63 -11.13 13.29 -7.77
N LYS A 64 -10.51 14.27 -8.44
CA LYS A 64 -9.23 14.87 -8.01
C LYS A 64 -9.23 15.33 -6.55
N LYS A 65 -10.34 15.84 -6.04
CA LYS A 65 -10.52 16.28 -4.64
C LYS A 65 -10.48 15.14 -3.61
N ASP A 66 -10.65 13.91 -4.07
CA ASP A 66 -10.69 12.72 -3.22
C ASP A 66 -9.37 11.94 -3.26
N ILE A 67 -8.36 12.47 -3.97
CA ILE A 67 -7.02 11.90 -4.05
C ILE A 67 -6.05 12.74 -3.24
N LEU A 68 -5.40 12.10 -2.27
CA LEU A 68 -4.27 12.65 -1.52
C LEU A 68 -2.97 12.03 -2.06
N VAL A 69 -1.91 12.83 -2.12
CA VAL A 69 -0.62 12.41 -2.70
C VAL A 69 0.46 12.49 -1.65
N GLU A 70 1.09 11.36 -1.39
CA GLU A 70 2.32 11.24 -0.63
C GLU A 70 3.45 10.85 -1.60
N ASN A 71 4.36 11.76 -1.91
CA ASN A 71 5.35 11.60 -2.97
C ASN A 71 6.81 11.66 -2.50
N LYS A 72 7.07 11.47 -1.22
CA LYS A 72 8.40 11.53 -0.61
C LYS A 72 8.95 10.18 -0.17
N ALA A 73 8.07 9.24 0.15
CA ALA A 73 8.45 7.95 0.73
C ALA A 73 9.33 7.11 -0.19
N MET A 74 10.40 6.55 0.38
CA MET A 74 11.34 5.64 -0.31
C MET A 74 11.24 4.20 0.19
N THR A 75 10.57 3.95 1.32
CA THR A 75 10.40 2.64 1.94
C THR A 75 8.95 2.38 2.31
N THR A 76 8.56 1.12 2.54
CA THR A 76 7.19 0.78 2.98
C THR A 76 6.85 1.41 4.33
N TRP A 77 7.83 1.50 5.21
CA TRP A 77 7.68 2.19 6.49
C TRP A 77 7.35 3.67 6.30
N GLU A 78 8.12 4.35 5.47
CA GLU A 78 7.89 5.77 5.15
C GLU A 78 6.55 5.98 4.46
N ASN A 79 6.15 5.10 3.53
CA ASN A 79 4.84 5.18 2.92
C ASN A 79 3.72 5.23 3.98
N MET A 80 3.73 4.32 4.95
CA MET A 80 2.71 4.29 6.00
C MET A 80 2.81 5.50 6.93
N LYS A 81 4.03 5.82 7.37
CA LYS A 81 4.27 6.95 8.28
C LYS A 81 3.86 8.29 7.67
N LEU A 82 4.30 8.58 6.45
CA LEU A 82 3.98 9.83 5.78
C LEU A 82 2.52 9.90 5.33
N SER A 83 1.91 8.76 4.99
CA SER A 83 0.45 8.70 4.77
C SER A 83 -0.32 9.00 6.05
N ARG A 84 0.10 8.48 7.22
CA ARG A 84 -0.51 8.83 8.50
C ARG A 84 -0.40 10.33 8.79
N GLU A 85 0.78 10.92 8.61
CA GLU A 85 0.99 12.37 8.78
C GLU A 85 0.07 13.18 7.85
N LEU A 86 -0.10 12.73 6.61
CA LEU A 86 -1.01 13.35 5.64
C LEU A 86 -2.47 13.22 6.06
N MET A 87 -2.88 12.08 6.65
CA MET A 87 -4.23 11.91 7.21
C MET A 87 -4.49 12.85 8.37
N ILE A 88 -3.56 12.96 9.32
CA ILE A 88 -3.67 13.90 10.45
C ILE A 88 -3.85 15.32 9.94
N LYS A 89 -3.01 15.75 9.00
CA LYS A 89 -3.08 17.10 8.40
C LYS A 89 -4.43 17.40 7.73
N ASN A 90 -5.11 16.39 7.23
CA ASN A 90 -6.39 16.52 6.52
C ASN A 90 -7.60 16.14 7.40
N ASN A 91 -7.43 15.95 8.72
CA ASN A 91 -8.48 15.55 9.66
C ASN A 91 -9.20 14.26 9.24
N LEU A 92 -8.45 13.26 8.76
CA LEU A 92 -8.97 11.97 8.26
C LEU A 92 -8.79 10.84 9.25
N LEU A 93 -8.11 11.06 10.38
CA LEU A 93 -7.99 10.11 11.48
C LEU A 93 -9.01 10.40 12.57
N GLY A 94 -9.70 9.38 13.00
CA GLY A 94 -10.65 9.41 14.09
C GLY A 94 -11.04 7.99 14.50
N GLU A 95 -11.71 7.85 15.63
CA GLU A 95 -12.25 6.57 16.10
C GLU A 95 -13.11 5.93 15.00
N CYS A 96 -12.94 4.63 14.80
CA CYS A 96 -13.62 3.84 13.76
C CYS A 96 -13.25 4.21 12.30
N THR A 97 -12.17 4.95 12.05
CA THR A 97 -11.67 5.12 10.68
C THR A 97 -11.20 3.78 10.12
N ASN A 98 -11.72 3.40 8.95
CA ASN A 98 -11.27 2.20 8.25
C ASN A 98 -10.21 2.57 7.20
N ILE A 99 -9.05 1.93 7.29
CA ILE A 99 -7.95 2.10 6.34
C ILE A 99 -7.81 0.83 5.51
N ALA A 100 -8.13 0.90 4.23
CA ALA A 100 -7.95 -0.21 3.31
C ALA A 100 -6.56 -0.14 2.65
N ILE A 101 -5.76 -1.18 2.87
CA ILE A 101 -4.43 -1.32 2.25
C ILE A 101 -4.56 -2.11 0.95
N VAL A 102 -4.30 -1.47 -0.18
CA VAL A 102 -4.25 -2.16 -1.48
C VAL A 102 -2.80 -2.32 -1.93
N THR A 103 -2.36 -3.56 -2.01
CA THR A 103 -1.03 -3.91 -2.52
C THR A 103 -1.04 -5.33 -3.10
N SER A 104 0.07 -5.78 -3.69
CA SER A 104 0.17 -7.15 -4.21
C SER A 104 0.07 -8.18 -3.10
N SER A 105 -0.54 -9.32 -3.38
CA SER A 105 -0.77 -10.41 -2.40
C SER A 105 0.51 -10.82 -1.67
N PHE A 106 1.63 -10.98 -2.37
CA PHE A 106 2.92 -11.35 -1.76
C PHE A 106 3.48 -10.28 -0.80
N HIS A 107 3.09 -9.02 -0.97
CA HIS A 107 3.54 -7.89 -0.16
C HIS A 107 2.59 -7.54 0.99
N MET A 108 1.38 -8.09 0.97
CA MET A 108 0.28 -7.70 1.86
C MET A 108 0.66 -7.87 3.34
N ARG A 109 1.20 -9.04 3.73
CA ARG A 109 1.53 -9.32 5.14
C ARG A 109 2.43 -8.24 5.73
N ARG A 110 3.55 -7.91 5.08
CA ARG A 110 4.46 -6.87 5.56
C ARG A 110 3.82 -5.49 5.58
N SER A 111 2.95 -5.19 4.62
CA SER A 111 2.24 -3.91 4.60
C SER A 111 1.26 -3.77 5.75
N ILE A 112 0.52 -4.82 6.09
CA ILE A 112 -0.41 -4.83 7.23
C ILE A 112 0.36 -4.68 8.55
N MET A 113 1.40 -5.47 8.79
CA MET A 113 2.22 -5.39 10.00
C MET A 113 2.80 -3.99 10.23
N ILE A 114 3.25 -3.33 9.15
CA ILE A 114 3.74 -1.95 9.23
C ILE A 114 2.59 -0.98 9.52
N ALA A 115 1.44 -1.15 8.88
CA ALA A 115 0.28 -0.31 9.13
C ALA A 115 -0.20 -0.43 10.58
N GLU A 116 -0.36 -1.64 11.10
CA GLU A 116 -0.73 -1.91 12.50
C GLU A 116 0.25 -1.23 13.47
N ARG A 117 1.56 -1.29 13.19
CA ARG A 117 2.56 -0.61 14.02
C ARG A 117 2.46 0.92 13.94
N VAL A 118 2.28 1.46 12.74
CA VAL A 118 2.25 2.93 12.51
C VAL A 118 0.98 3.57 13.04
N PHE A 119 -0.15 2.87 12.94
CA PHE A 119 -1.48 3.38 13.32
C PHE A 119 -1.97 2.83 14.68
N ARG A 120 -1.09 2.21 15.47
CA ARG A 120 -1.44 1.52 16.74
C ARG A 120 -2.29 2.34 17.68
N ASP A 121 -1.96 3.64 17.83
CA ASP A 121 -2.58 4.52 18.81
C ASP A 121 -3.71 5.39 18.21
N ASP A 122 -4.11 5.14 16.97
CA ASP A 122 -5.07 5.99 16.26
C ASP A 122 -6.51 5.46 16.33
N GLY A 123 -6.76 4.29 16.92
CA GLY A 123 -8.11 3.69 17.00
C GLY A 123 -8.72 3.32 15.64
N VAL A 124 -7.88 3.05 14.64
CA VAL A 124 -8.31 2.74 13.28
C VAL A 124 -8.42 1.24 13.03
N ASN A 125 -9.27 0.84 12.09
CA ASN A 125 -9.35 -0.53 11.59
C ASN A 125 -8.54 -0.68 10.29
N ILE A 126 -7.63 -1.63 10.24
CA ILE A 126 -6.85 -1.93 9.04
C ILE A 126 -7.51 -3.08 8.26
N VAL A 127 -7.82 -2.84 7.00
CA VAL A 127 -8.44 -3.82 6.09
C VAL A 127 -7.46 -4.16 4.96
N SER A 128 -7.25 -5.45 4.71
CA SER A 128 -6.40 -5.92 3.61
C SER A 128 -7.20 -6.11 2.33
N LEU A 129 -6.76 -5.49 1.23
CA LEU A 129 -7.33 -5.64 -0.10
C LEU A 129 -6.22 -6.05 -1.09
N PRO A 130 -5.86 -7.36 -1.17
CA PRO A 130 -4.77 -7.83 -2.00
C PRO A 130 -5.11 -7.77 -3.49
N GLY A 131 -4.32 -7.01 -4.26
CA GLY A 131 -4.33 -7.05 -5.71
C GLY A 131 -3.52 -8.26 -6.23
N GLU A 132 -4.09 -9.02 -7.14
CA GLU A 132 -3.43 -10.18 -7.75
C GLU A 132 -2.64 -9.79 -9.00
N ASP A 133 -1.42 -10.29 -9.12
CA ASP A 133 -0.68 -10.34 -10.37
C ASP A 133 -0.49 -11.79 -10.86
N ASN A 134 -0.19 -11.95 -12.14
CA ASN A 134 -0.09 -13.28 -12.75
C ASN A 134 1.04 -14.16 -12.19
N SER A 135 2.03 -13.59 -11.49
CA SER A 135 3.19 -14.33 -10.98
C SER A 135 3.11 -14.62 -9.47
N THR A 136 2.22 -13.95 -8.76
CA THR A 136 2.15 -14.04 -7.28
C THR A 136 0.73 -14.24 -6.77
N ARG A 137 -0.11 -14.92 -7.56
CA ARG A 137 -1.44 -15.34 -7.11
C ARG A 137 -1.34 -16.26 -5.90
N ARG A 138 -2.25 -16.13 -4.97
CA ARG A 138 -2.30 -16.92 -3.73
C ARG A 138 -2.20 -18.42 -3.97
N THR A 139 -2.81 -18.92 -5.04
CA THR A 139 -2.88 -20.34 -5.36
C THR A 139 -1.77 -20.87 -6.26
N THR A 140 -0.94 -20.00 -6.87
CA THR A 140 0.03 -20.42 -7.89
C THR A 140 1.42 -19.80 -7.74
N TRP A 141 1.66 -18.94 -6.74
CA TRP A 141 2.97 -18.28 -6.56
C TRP A 141 4.13 -19.28 -6.42
N PHE A 142 3.87 -20.44 -5.83
CA PHE A 142 4.88 -21.49 -5.61
C PHE A 142 5.23 -22.30 -6.87
N THR A 143 4.39 -22.24 -7.92
CA THR A 143 4.60 -23.00 -9.17
C THR A 143 5.59 -22.34 -10.11
N ASN A 144 5.95 -21.07 -9.90
CA ASN A 144 6.89 -20.35 -10.74
C ASN A 144 8.01 -19.71 -9.91
N GLU A 145 9.21 -19.64 -10.50
CA GLU A 145 10.40 -19.12 -9.83
C GLU A 145 10.22 -17.68 -9.32
N LYS A 146 9.63 -16.82 -10.14
CA LYS A 146 9.42 -15.41 -9.79
C LYS A 146 8.49 -15.25 -8.57
N GLY A 147 7.46 -16.07 -8.46
CA GLY A 147 6.58 -16.11 -7.29
C GLY A 147 7.33 -16.51 -6.04
N ARG A 148 8.12 -17.60 -6.10
CA ARG A 148 8.94 -18.09 -4.99
C ARG A 148 9.96 -17.06 -4.53
N VAL A 149 10.74 -16.49 -5.44
CA VAL A 149 11.75 -15.45 -5.13
C VAL A 149 11.10 -14.24 -4.45
N ARG A 150 9.93 -13.80 -4.91
CA ARG A 150 9.21 -12.69 -4.28
C ARG A 150 8.72 -13.02 -2.88
N ALA A 151 8.15 -14.21 -2.69
CA ALA A 151 7.65 -14.63 -1.39
C ALA A 151 8.79 -14.74 -0.36
N ILE A 152 9.91 -15.39 -0.72
CA ILE A 152 11.10 -15.50 0.13
C ILE A 152 11.66 -14.09 0.45
N GLY A 153 11.82 -13.23 -0.55
CA GLY A 153 12.31 -11.87 -0.34
C GLY A 153 11.40 -10.99 0.54
N GLU A 154 10.10 -11.28 0.62
CA GLU A 154 9.24 -10.61 1.60
C GLU A 154 9.42 -11.14 3.01
N VAL A 155 9.65 -12.44 3.20
CA VAL A 155 9.98 -13.02 4.52
C VAL A 155 11.28 -12.41 5.05
N GLU A 156 12.34 -12.34 4.23
CA GLU A 156 13.60 -11.70 4.59
C GLU A 156 13.43 -10.24 5.04
N LYS A 157 12.59 -9.48 4.31
CA LYS A 157 12.28 -8.09 4.67
C LYS A 157 11.48 -7.98 5.95
N ILE A 158 10.56 -8.89 6.22
CA ILE A 158 9.82 -8.93 7.50
C ILE A 158 10.81 -9.12 8.64
N ILE A 159 11.71 -10.11 8.55
CA ILE A 159 12.76 -10.36 9.55
C ILE A 159 13.64 -9.11 9.76
N ASP A 160 14.06 -8.45 8.67
CA ASP A 160 14.85 -7.22 8.76
C ASP A 160 14.08 -6.07 9.46
N TYR A 161 12.78 -5.95 9.21
CA TYR A 161 11.94 -4.94 9.85
C TYR A 161 11.69 -5.22 11.34
N VAL A 162 11.54 -6.49 11.73
CA VAL A 162 11.49 -6.90 13.14
C VAL A 162 12.80 -6.53 13.83
N LYS A 163 13.95 -6.92 13.28
CA LYS A 163 15.28 -6.58 13.83
C LYS A 163 15.50 -5.07 13.98
N LYS A 164 14.89 -4.26 13.14
CA LYS A 164 14.94 -2.78 13.17
C LYS A 164 13.88 -2.15 14.07
N GLY A 165 13.06 -2.93 14.76
CA GLY A 165 11.96 -2.46 15.59
C GLY A 165 10.86 -1.70 14.83
N LYS A 166 10.74 -1.92 13.51
CA LYS A 166 9.74 -1.28 12.65
C LYS A 166 8.42 -2.03 12.59
N ILE A 167 8.41 -3.27 12.95
CA ILE A 167 7.22 -4.11 13.15
C ILE A 167 7.45 -4.99 14.39
N ASP A 168 6.38 -5.44 14.99
CA ASP A 168 6.48 -6.30 16.15
C ASP A 168 6.90 -7.72 15.73
N ASP A 169 7.58 -8.42 16.62
CA ASP A 169 7.89 -9.84 16.42
C ASP A 169 6.61 -10.68 16.53
N PHE A 170 6.61 -11.85 15.91
CA PHE A 170 5.50 -12.77 16.05
C PHE A 170 5.75 -13.63 17.29
N GLU A 171 4.78 -13.69 18.16
CA GLU A 171 4.66 -14.88 19.00
C GLU A 171 4.11 -16.00 18.10
N ILE A 172 4.91 -17.03 17.89
CA ILE A 172 4.43 -18.28 17.30
C ILE A 172 3.62 -18.97 18.42
N ILE A 173 2.31 -18.79 18.32
CA ILE A 173 1.39 -19.55 19.19
C ILE A 173 1.27 -20.96 18.65
#